data_2a13c8103d46491e25052820ebfb2f6b
#
_entry.id   2a13c8103d46491e25052820ebfb2f6b
#
_cell.length_a   1.000
_cell.length_b   1.000
_cell.length_c   1.000
_cell.angle_alpha   90.00
_cell.angle_beta   90.00
_cell.angle_gamma   90.00
#
_symmetry.space_group_name_H-M   'P 1'
#
loop_
_entity.id
_entity.type
_entity.pdbx_description
1 polymer ?
#
loop_
_entity_poly.entity_id
_entity_poly.type
_entity_poly.pdbx_seq_one_letter_code
_entity_poly.pdbx_strand_id
1 'polypeptide(L)'
;MRRAGARRAAIISGPFPNLSVRAPLTLLLAALAAPIFVATSLSWGPDPTAAIAAQELVHRNGGHVGSAICRDCHADHYTSWRRTHHAQMTQRPGADNVRGVFDGRVVRYEGQEARPFRDGDRFLIDVPTTNAEAHGRRIAEVALMVGSRRYQQYFERQQRGDSVAFVRLPILWHIEQQRWLHLNTVFLGPDDANWHAHAATWNENCIFCHNTAPEPRARNNGARAGALPQFDSEVAELGISCESCHGPGAEHARAHQSPLVRYVGAGDGAEAAAKNPSRFDQERAVSVCGQCHGARLPNPLARVRDWFHPRAGPARRRR
;
A
#
# COMPACT_ATOMS: atom_id res chain seq x y z
N MET A 1 60.11 -3.78 71.23
CA MET A 1 59.83 -2.77 72.29
C MET A 1 58.85 -1.79 71.81
N ARG A 2 57.83 -1.40 72.64
CA ARG A 2 56.78 -0.40 72.63
C ARG A 2 55.46 -0.95 72.08
N ARG A 3 54.70 -1.36 72.96
CA ARG A 3 53.55 -1.06 73.81
C ARG A 3 52.33 -0.46 73.09
N ALA A 4 51.24 -1.23 73.24
CA ALA A 4 49.83 -1.01 72.94
C ALA A 4 49.21 0.27 73.54
N GLY A 5 48.21 0.80 72.87
CA GLY A 5 47.30 1.80 73.36
C GLY A 5 45.88 1.50 72.91
N ALA A 6 45.13 0.91 73.82
CA ALA A 6 43.72 0.65 73.68
C ALA A 6 42.92 1.98 73.86
N ARG A 7 42.07 2.32 72.92
CA ARG A 7 41.06 3.36 73.13
C ARG A 7 39.65 2.74 73.16
N ARG A 8 39.00 2.97 74.23
CA ARG A 8 37.62 2.53 74.52
C ARG A 8 36.68 3.30 73.62
N ALA A 9 35.78 2.58 72.94
CA ALA A 9 34.60 3.15 72.21
C ALA A 9 33.50 3.53 73.19
N ALA A 10 33.05 4.77 73.16
CA ALA A 10 31.88 5.23 73.89
C ALA A 10 30.61 4.87 73.09
N ILE A 11 29.68 4.19 73.76
CA ILE A 11 28.36 3.84 73.24
C ILE A 11 27.47 5.08 73.41
N ILE A 12 27.08 5.71 72.32
CA ILE A 12 26.07 6.77 72.31
C ILE A 12 24.73 6.12 71.95
N SER A 13 23.86 5.99 72.97
CA SER A 13 22.46 5.62 72.85
C SER A 13 21.61 6.88 72.51
N GLY A 14 21.26 7.05 71.22
CA GLY A 14 20.30 8.03 70.80
C GLY A 14 18.94 7.37 70.44
N PRO A 15 17.83 8.02 70.64
CA PRO A 15 16.49 7.45 70.38
C PRO A 15 16.28 7.29 68.86
N PHE A 16 15.84 6.12 68.44
CA PHE A 16 15.45 5.83 67.06
C PHE A 16 14.17 6.66 66.70
N PRO A 17 14.16 7.38 65.57
CA PRO A 17 12.93 8.02 65.15
C PRO A 17 11.97 6.94 64.60
N ASN A 18 10.72 7.00 65.07
CA ASN A 18 9.60 6.22 64.57
C ASN A 18 9.35 6.53 63.08
N LEU A 19 9.90 5.73 62.17
CA LEU A 19 9.52 5.75 60.78
C LEU A 19 8.09 5.20 60.66
N SER A 20 7.12 6.06 60.36
CA SER A 20 5.76 5.67 60.07
C SER A 20 5.72 4.78 58.81
N VAL A 21 5.17 3.58 58.94
CA VAL A 21 5.05 2.54 57.89
C VAL A 21 4.16 2.96 56.69
N ARG A 22 3.66 4.21 56.70
CA ARG A 22 2.76 4.69 55.62
C ARG A 22 3.46 5.16 54.34
N ALA A 23 4.72 5.54 54.40
CA ALA A 23 5.48 6.00 53.23
C ALA A 23 5.86 4.89 52.20
N PRO A 24 6.21 3.64 52.57
CA PRO A 24 6.55 2.62 51.59
C PRO A 24 5.35 2.08 50.79
N LEU A 25 4.13 2.11 51.37
CA LEU A 25 2.95 1.58 50.64
C LEU A 25 2.52 2.47 49.47
N THR A 26 2.58 3.78 49.63
CA THR A 26 2.25 4.74 48.56
C THR A 26 3.27 4.71 47.44
N LEU A 27 4.57 4.54 47.73
CA LEU A 27 5.61 4.39 46.72
C LEU A 27 5.50 3.06 45.99
N LEU A 28 5.12 1.98 46.65
CA LEU A 28 4.91 0.68 46.03
C LEU A 28 3.69 0.69 45.09
N LEU A 29 2.59 1.32 45.50
CA LEU A 29 1.39 1.48 44.67
C LEU A 29 1.66 2.37 43.46
N ALA A 30 2.44 3.44 43.60
CA ALA A 30 2.86 4.29 42.47
C ALA A 30 3.80 3.55 41.51
N ALA A 31 4.70 2.71 41.98
CA ALA A 31 5.60 1.91 41.16
C ALA A 31 4.89 0.79 40.41
N LEU A 32 3.78 0.26 40.93
CA LEU A 32 2.94 -0.73 40.24
C LEU A 32 1.95 -0.08 39.27
N ALA A 33 1.47 1.14 39.55
CA ALA A 33 0.55 1.86 38.67
C ALA A 33 1.24 2.44 37.42
N ALA A 34 2.49 2.85 37.52
CA ALA A 34 3.25 3.44 36.42
C ALA A 34 3.39 2.51 35.20
N PRO A 35 3.79 1.21 35.33
CA PRO A 35 3.87 0.32 34.19
C PRO A 35 2.50 -0.03 33.60
N ILE A 36 1.42 -0.06 34.39
CA ILE A 36 0.06 -0.27 33.89
C ILE A 36 -0.39 0.94 33.08
N PHE A 37 -0.12 2.16 33.55
CA PHE A 37 -0.46 3.38 32.81
C PHE A 37 0.35 3.51 31.51
N VAL A 38 1.63 3.17 31.50
CA VAL A 38 2.46 3.13 30.30
C VAL A 38 1.98 2.04 29.33
N ALA A 39 1.64 0.86 29.84
CA ALA A 39 1.12 -0.22 28.99
C ALA A 39 -0.23 0.12 28.34
N THR A 40 -1.13 0.80 29.08
CA THR A 40 -2.44 1.22 28.55
C THR A 40 -2.33 2.41 27.60
N SER A 41 -1.40 3.34 27.82
CA SER A 41 -1.17 4.46 26.90
C SER A 41 -0.45 4.04 25.61
N LEU A 42 0.33 2.95 25.62
CA LEU A 42 0.93 2.37 24.42
C LEU A 42 -0.07 1.56 23.56
N SER A 43 -1.18 1.11 24.18
CA SER A 43 -2.23 0.37 23.46
C SER A 43 -3.36 1.26 22.93
N TRP A 44 -3.38 2.55 23.23
CA TRP A 44 -4.42 3.50 22.82
C TRP A 44 -3.98 4.47 21.72
N GLY A 45 -2.90 4.22 21.05
CA GLY A 45 -2.65 4.85 19.77
C GLY A 45 -3.73 4.42 18.76
N PRO A 46 -4.24 5.32 17.89
CA PRO A 46 -5.15 4.90 16.83
C PRO A 46 -4.49 3.77 16.07
N ASP A 47 -5.19 2.65 15.98
CA ASP A 47 -4.71 1.48 15.24
C ASP A 47 -4.35 1.92 13.80
N PRO A 48 -3.06 1.91 13.41
CA PRO A 48 -2.68 2.31 12.07
C PRO A 48 -3.34 1.44 11.00
N THR A 49 -3.82 0.23 11.37
CA THR A 49 -4.57 -0.63 10.45
C THR A 49 -6.01 -0.13 10.26
N ALA A 50 -6.61 0.54 11.25
CA ALA A 50 -7.96 1.11 11.13
C ALA A 50 -7.99 2.28 10.14
N ALA A 51 -6.96 3.13 10.12
CA ALA A 51 -6.84 4.21 9.13
C ALA A 51 -6.64 3.68 7.70
N ILE A 52 -6.01 2.50 7.55
CA ILE A 52 -5.81 1.83 6.25
C ILE A 52 -7.09 1.11 5.83
N ALA A 53 -7.84 0.52 6.76
CA ALA A 53 -9.13 -0.13 6.49
C ALA A 53 -10.21 0.85 6.02
N ALA A 54 -10.10 2.13 6.38
CA ALA A 54 -11.00 3.18 5.90
C ALA A 54 -10.78 3.59 4.44
N GLN A 55 -9.80 3.00 3.72
CA GLN A 55 -9.61 3.25 2.30
C GLN A 55 -10.61 2.41 1.49
N GLU A 56 -11.43 3.08 0.71
CA GLU A 56 -12.53 2.51 -0.11
C GLU A 56 -12.13 1.31 -1.00
N LEU A 57 -10.85 1.17 -1.33
CA LEU A 57 -10.32 0.12 -2.21
C LEU A 57 -9.53 -0.97 -1.49
N VAL A 58 -9.16 -0.76 -0.23
CA VAL A 58 -8.24 -1.65 0.46
C VAL A 58 -8.99 -2.60 1.38
N HIS A 59 -9.08 -3.86 0.97
CA HIS A 59 -9.68 -4.95 1.74
C HIS A 59 -8.71 -6.12 1.86
N ARG A 60 -8.38 -6.48 3.09
CA ARG A 60 -7.39 -7.54 3.37
C ARG A 60 -8.07 -8.89 3.52
N ASN A 61 -8.48 -9.44 2.38
CA ASN A 61 -9.10 -10.75 2.30
C ASN A 61 -8.04 -11.85 2.08
N GLY A 62 -8.42 -13.11 2.21
CA GLY A 62 -7.57 -14.25 1.84
C GLY A 62 -6.28 -14.40 2.63
N GLY A 63 -6.22 -13.86 3.86
CA GLY A 63 -5.04 -13.95 4.71
C GLY A 63 -3.97 -12.87 4.46
N HIS A 64 -4.28 -11.83 3.69
CA HIS A 64 -3.41 -10.66 3.54
C HIS A 64 -3.49 -9.77 4.77
N VAL A 65 -2.33 -9.24 5.21
CA VAL A 65 -2.21 -8.38 6.41
C VAL A 65 -1.69 -6.98 6.10
N GLY A 66 -1.10 -6.80 4.91
CA GLY A 66 -0.47 -5.56 4.48
C GLY A 66 0.94 -5.37 5.01
N SER A 67 1.73 -4.60 4.25
CA SER A 67 3.16 -4.41 4.49
C SER A 67 3.50 -3.75 5.83
N ALA A 68 2.58 -3.00 6.44
CA ALA A 68 2.79 -2.38 7.74
C ALA A 68 3.03 -3.41 8.86
N ILE A 69 2.36 -4.56 8.82
CA ILE A 69 2.56 -5.65 9.77
C ILE A 69 3.95 -6.30 9.60
N CYS A 70 4.43 -6.41 8.35
CA CYS A 70 5.76 -6.97 8.07
C CYS A 70 6.88 -6.11 8.66
N ARG A 71 6.69 -4.79 8.73
CA ARG A 71 7.66 -3.82 9.26
C ARG A 71 8.09 -4.14 10.69
N ASP A 72 7.18 -4.63 11.51
CA ASP A 72 7.41 -4.81 12.95
C ASP A 72 8.52 -5.86 13.22
N CYS A 73 8.75 -6.77 12.28
CA CYS A 73 9.83 -7.76 12.36
C CYS A 73 10.88 -7.58 11.25
N HIS A 74 10.53 -6.98 10.12
CA HIS A 74 11.38 -6.82 8.93
C HIS A 74 11.61 -5.34 8.58
N ALA A 75 11.99 -4.51 9.57
CA ALA A 75 12.09 -3.05 9.44
C ALA A 75 13.03 -2.60 8.31
N ASP A 76 14.19 -3.26 8.15
CA ASP A 76 15.17 -2.92 7.12
C ASP A 76 14.65 -3.25 5.71
N HIS A 77 14.03 -4.42 5.54
CA HIS A 77 13.40 -4.81 4.28
C HIS A 77 12.24 -3.89 3.94
N TYR A 78 11.41 -3.53 4.92
CA TYR A 78 10.33 -2.59 4.74
C TYR A 78 10.85 -1.22 4.30
N THR A 79 11.87 -0.69 4.96
CA THR A 79 12.48 0.60 4.64
C THR A 79 13.10 0.61 3.24
N SER A 80 13.76 -0.47 2.85
CA SER A 80 14.33 -0.64 1.51
C SER A 80 13.21 -0.71 0.46
N TRP A 81 12.20 -1.56 0.66
CA TRP A 81 11.07 -1.73 -0.25
C TRP A 81 10.29 -0.42 -0.45
N ARG A 82 10.02 0.36 0.61
CA ARG A 82 9.30 1.64 0.52
C ARG A 82 9.90 2.62 -0.48
N ARG A 83 11.19 2.52 -0.76
CA ARG A 83 11.90 3.36 -1.75
C ARG A 83 11.84 2.82 -3.17
N THR A 84 11.33 1.62 -3.37
CA THR A 84 11.25 1.01 -4.70
C THR A 84 10.09 1.57 -5.52
N HIS A 85 10.19 1.44 -6.83
CA HIS A 85 9.09 1.75 -7.74
C HIS A 85 7.88 0.83 -7.51
N HIS A 86 8.08 -0.39 -7.03
CA HIS A 86 7.02 -1.32 -6.69
C HIS A 86 6.10 -0.75 -5.60
N ALA A 87 6.66 -0.31 -4.49
CA ALA A 87 5.88 0.29 -3.40
C ALA A 87 5.08 1.53 -3.83
N GLN A 88 5.61 2.26 -4.82
CA GLN A 88 5.05 3.53 -5.29
C GLN A 88 4.22 3.38 -6.58
N MET A 89 3.94 2.14 -6.99
CA MET A 89 3.33 1.89 -8.30
C MET A 89 1.90 2.40 -8.42
N THR A 90 1.10 2.27 -7.36
CA THR A 90 -0.24 2.88 -7.26
C THR A 90 -0.34 3.60 -5.92
N GLN A 91 -0.77 4.85 -5.94
CA GLN A 91 -0.85 5.70 -4.74
C GLN A 91 -2.07 6.63 -4.82
N ARG A 92 -2.59 7.02 -3.66
CA ARG A 92 -3.45 8.21 -3.57
C ARG A 92 -2.60 9.46 -3.65
N PRO A 93 -3.12 10.58 -4.22
CA PRO A 93 -2.36 11.81 -4.33
C PRO A 93 -2.09 12.43 -2.95
N GLY A 94 -0.89 12.97 -2.81
CA GLY A 94 -0.45 13.72 -1.63
C GLY A 94 0.71 14.63 -1.99
N ALA A 95 1.02 15.58 -1.14
CA ALA A 95 2.06 16.59 -1.39
C ALA A 95 3.44 15.97 -1.67
N ASP A 96 3.74 14.83 -1.03
CA ASP A 96 5.06 14.19 -1.10
C ASP A 96 5.22 13.24 -2.29
N ASN A 97 4.12 12.82 -2.93
CA ASN A 97 4.16 11.75 -3.93
C ASN A 97 3.65 12.16 -5.33
N VAL A 98 2.96 13.28 -5.46
CA VAL A 98 2.60 13.86 -6.77
C VAL A 98 3.85 14.44 -7.42
N ARG A 99 4.21 13.92 -8.59
CA ARG A 99 5.40 14.32 -9.34
C ARG A 99 5.14 15.45 -10.31
N GLY A 100 3.92 15.52 -10.86
CA GLY A 100 3.52 16.57 -11.80
C GLY A 100 3.46 17.95 -11.17
N VAL A 101 3.75 18.95 -11.96
CA VAL A 101 3.67 20.36 -11.55
C VAL A 101 2.26 20.88 -11.82
N PHE A 102 1.47 21.07 -10.75
CA PHE A 102 0.09 21.53 -10.80
C PHE A 102 0.03 23.05 -10.59
N ASP A 103 0.59 23.83 -11.54
CA ASP A 103 0.77 25.28 -11.47
C ASP A 103 -0.20 26.08 -12.33
N GLY A 104 -1.18 25.43 -12.94
CA GLY A 104 -2.20 26.05 -13.77
C GLY A 104 -1.79 26.29 -15.23
N ARG A 105 -0.60 25.88 -15.65
CA ARG A 105 -0.19 25.98 -17.06
C ARG A 105 -1.01 25.05 -17.94
N VAL A 106 -1.35 25.54 -19.13
CA VAL A 106 -2.16 24.80 -20.11
C VAL A 106 -1.27 23.84 -20.89
N VAL A 107 -1.69 22.59 -20.93
CA VAL A 107 -1.13 21.53 -21.78
C VAL A 107 -1.99 21.40 -23.03
N ARG A 108 -1.42 21.56 -24.22
CA ARG A 108 -2.12 21.53 -25.51
C ARG A 108 -1.75 20.30 -26.31
N TYR A 109 -2.75 19.67 -26.92
CA TYR A 109 -2.58 18.56 -27.85
C TYR A 109 -3.76 18.51 -28.82
N GLU A 110 -3.51 18.54 -30.13
CA GLU A 110 -4.52 18.40 -31.19
C GLU A 110 -5.79 19.27 -30.97
N GLY A 111 -5.59 20.54 -30.63
CA GLY A 111 -6.68 21.48 -30.35
C GLY A 111 -7.39 21.31 -29.00
N GLN A 112 -7.03 20.29 -28.23
CA GLN A 112 -7.54 20.12 -26.89
C GLN A 112 -6.59 20.74 -25.86
N GLU A 113 -7.16 21.14 -24.74
CA GLU A 113 -6.44 21.73 -23.63
C GLU A 113 -6.76 21.02 -22.32
N ALA A 114 -5.73 20.77 -21.51
CA ALA A 114 -5.86 20.35 -20.12
C ALA A 114 -5.06 21.30 -19.25
N ARG A 115 -5.56 21.61 -18.05
CA ARG A 115 -4.89 22.52 -17.11
C ARG A 115 -4.81 21.91 -15.72
N PRO A 116 -3.64 21.37 -15.34
CA PRO A 116 -3.41 20.87 -13.98
C PRO A 116 -3.17 22.03 -13.01
N PHE A 117 -3.89 22.06 -11.89
CA PHE A 117 -3.76 23.08 -10.85
C PHE A 117 -4.08 22.51 -9.46
N ARG A 118 -3.75 23.27 -8.43
CA ARG A 118 -4.07 22.94 -7.03
C ARG A 118 -5.16 23.85 -6.48
N ASP A 119 -5.98 23.27 -5.60
CA ASP A 119 -6.89 23.98 -4.72
C ASP A 119 -6.69 23.42 -3.30
N GLY A 120 -5.93 24.15 -2.49
CA GLY A 120 -5.44 23.62 -1.21
C GLY A 120 -4.60 22.35 -1.40
N ASP A 121 -5.04 21.27 -0.76
CA ASP A 121 -4.39 19.95 -0.85
C ASP A 121 -4.90 19.10 -2.01
N ARG A 122 -5.91 19.58 -2.76
CA ARG A 122 -6.49 18.87 -3.88
C ARG A 122 -5.70 19.11 -5.16
N PHE A 123 -5.51 18.04 -5.93
CA PHE A 123 -4.89 18.05 -7.25
C PHE A 123 -5.98 17.93 -8.30
N LEU A 124 -6.12 18.95 -9.12
CA LEU A 124 -7.23 19.11 -10.04
C LEU A 124 -6.72 19.26 -11.47
N ILE A 125 -7.45 18.72 -12.44
CA ILE A 125 -7.17 18.91 -13.85
C ILE A 125 -8.46 19.38 -14.54
N ASP A 126 -8.42 20.58 -15.10
CA ASP A 126 -9.48 21.08 -15.97
C ASP A 126 -9.33 20.42 -17.34
N VAL A 127 -10.33 19.68 -17.78
CA VAL A 127 -10.31 18.85 -18.99
C VAL A 127 -11.57 19.08 -19.83
N PRO A 128 -11.55 18.81 -21.14
CA PRO A 128 -12.77 18.79 -21.95
C PRO A 128 -13.78 17.76 -21.40
N THR A 129 -15.08 18.05 -21.57
CA THR A 129 -16.13 17.06 -21.27
C THR A 129 -16.08 15.90 -22.27
N THR A 130 -16.50 14.73 -21.82
CA THR A 130 -16.46 13.50 -22.62
C THR A 130 -17.59 13.39 -23.65
N ASN A 131 -18.61 14.26 -23.59
CA ASN A 131 -19.70 14.26 -24.55
C ASN A 131 -19.29 15.06 -25.78
N ALA A 132 -19.19 14.38 -26.92
CA ALA A 132 -18.88 15.01 -28.22
C ALA A 132 -19.81 16.18 -28.62
N GLU A 133 -21.02 16.20 -28.06
CA GLU A 133 -22.01 17.25 -28.30
C GLU A 133 -21.89 18.46 -27.37
N ALA A 134 -21.16 18.30 -26.23
CA ALA A 134 -20.97 19.38 -25.27
C ALA A 134 -19.53 19.89 -25.39
N HIS A 135 -19.32 21.01 -26.05
CA HIS A 135 -18.05 21.76 -26.06
C HIS A 135 -17.71 22.34 -24.68
N GLY A 136 -18.05 21.61 -23.61
CA GLY A 136 -17.87 22.02 -22.24
C GLY A 136 -16.56 21.58 -21.67
N ARG A 137 -16.22 22.16 -20.53
CA ARG A 137 -15.08 21.78 -19.70
C ARG A 137 -15.57 21.33 -18.33
N ARG A 138 -14.79 20.48 -17.68
CA ARG A 138 -15.04 20.04 -16.30
C ARG A 138 -13.74 19.96 -15.52
N ILE A 139 -13.86 20.09 -14.22
CA ILE A 139 -12.75 19.92 -13.30
C ILE A 139 -12.80 18.48 -12.79
N ALA A 140 -11.73 17.73 -13.06
CA ALA A 140 -11.52 16.38 -12.56
C ALA A 140 -10.55 16.42 -11.36
N GLU A 141 -10.93 15.78 -10.27
CA GLU A 141 -10.05 15.59 -9.12
C GLU A 141 -9.23 14.32 -9.28
N VAL A 142 -7.92 14.41 -9.03
CA VAL A 142 -7.04 13.26 -9.01
C VAL A 142 -7.34 12.43 -7.76
N ALA A 143 -7.88 11.24 -7.95
CA ALA A 143 -8.21 10.32 -6.87
C ALA A 143 -7.19 9.19 -6.71
N LEU A 144 -6.51 8.85 -7.81
CA LEU A 144 -5.52 7.77 -7.84
C LEU A 144 -4.40 8.11 -8.83
N MET A 145 -3.20 7.62 -8.55
CA MET A 145 -2.04 7.77 -9.41
C MET A 145 -1.41 6.41 -9.69
N VAL A 146 -0.92 6.22 -10.91
CA VAL A 146 -0.22 4.99 -11.31
C VAL A 146 1.10 5.34 -11.98
N GLY A 147 2.16 4.65 -11.54
CA GLY A 147 3.51 4.80 -12.07
C GLY A 147 4.38 5.75 -11.25
N SER A 148 5.66 5.40 -11.14
CA SER A 148 6.62 6.11 -10.29
C SER A 148 8.03 6.23 -10.89
N ARG A 149 8.26 5.67 -12.09
CA ARG A 149 9.59 5.66 -12.72
C ARG A 149 9.67 6.60 -13.91
N ARG A 150 8.98 6.27 -14.99
CA ARG A 150 9.04 7.05 -16.24
C ARG A 150 7.90 8.03 -16.36
N TYR A 151 6.70 7.55 -16.07
CA TYR A 151 5.47 8.33 -16.11
C TYR A 151 4.73 8.21 -14.79
N GLN A 152 4.04 9.29 -14.42
CA GLN A 152 2.98 9.27 -13.42
C GLN A 152 1.67 9.63 -14.12
N GLN A 153 0.74 8.69 -14.11
CA GLN A 153 -0.59 8.81 -14.68
C GLN A 153 -1.59 9.15 -13.60
N TYR A 154 -2.60 9.92 -13.94
CA TYR A 154 -3.61 10.44 -13.02
C TYR A 154 -4.99 9.91 -13.38
N PHE A 155 -5.75 9.54 -12.38
CA PHE A 155 -7.07 8.95 -12.52
C PHE A 155 -8.07 9.71 -11.65
N GLU A 156 -9.23 10.01 -12.21
CA GLU A 156 -10.37 10.53 -11.48
C GLU A 156 -11.27 9.39 -10.99
N ARG A 157 -12.00 9.64 -9.92
CA ARG A 157 -13.05 8.76 -9.42
C ARG A 157 -14.37 9.10 -10.09
N GLN A 158 -14.97 8.14 -10.76
CA GLN A 158 -16.29 8.27 -11.37
C GLN A 158 -17.29 7.36 -10.68
N GLN A 159 -18.40 7.92 -10.22
CA GLN A 159 -19.54 7.14 -9.76
C GLN A 159 -20.28 6.55 -10.95
N ARG A 160 -20.54 5.26 -10.96
CA ARG A 160 -21.27 4.52 -11.99
C ARG A 160 -22.37 3.67 -11.33
N GLY A 161 -23.53 4.29 -11.09
CA GLY A 161 -24.57 3.68 -10.26
C GLY A 161 -24.09 3.50 -8.81
N ASP A 162 -24.12 2.30 -8.31
CA ASP A 162 -23.63 1.90 -6.98
C ASP A 162 -22.13 1.49 -6.97
N SER A 163 -21.45 1.63 -8.10
CA SER A 163 -20.06 1.23 -8.28
C SER A 163 -19.14 2.43 -8.52
N VAL A 164 -17.82 2.19 -8.39
CA VAL A 164 -16.78 3.20 -8.59
C VAL A 164 -15.81 2.74 -9.66
N ALA A 165 -15.58 3.61 -10.65
CA ALA A 165 -14.54 3.45 -11.64
C ALA A 165 -13.46 4.53 -11.47
N PHE A 166 -12.20 4.16 -11.65
CA PHE A 166 -11.09 5.10 -11.73
C PHE A 166 -10.68 5.23 -13.20
N VAL A 167 -10.96 6.39 -13.77
CA VAL A 167 -10.77 6.65 -15.20
C VAL A 167 -9.55 7.53 -15.42
N ARG A 168 -8.67 7.10 -16.32
CA ARG A 168 -7.43 7.81 -16.63
C ARG A 168 -7.72 9.17 -17.27
N LEU A 169 -7.05 10.20 -16.77
CA LEU A 169 -7.09 11.56 -17.29
C LEU A 169 -6.19 11.71 -18.53
N PRO A 170 -6.44 12.71 -19.41
CA PRO A 170 -5.79 12.78 -20.71
C PRO A 170 -4.32 13.15 -20.69
N ILE A 171 -3.82 13.67 -19.59
CA ILE A 171 -2.42 14.06 -19.45
C ILE A 171 -1.71 13.26 -18.36
N LEU A 172 -0.42 13.07 -18.56
CA LEU A 172 0.47 12.39 -17.64
C LEU A 172 1.78 13.15 -17.49
N TRP A 173 2.47 12.93 -16.40
CA TRP A 173 3.75 13.56 -16.13
C TRP A 173 4.92 12.65 -16.53
N HIS A 174 5.81 13.16 -17.37
CA HIS A 174 7.09 12.49 -17.66
C HIS A 174 8.11 12.89 -16.58
N ILE A 175 8.47 11.94 -15.72
CA ILE A 175 9.25 12.21 -14.51
C ILE A 175 10.67 12.70 -14.83
N GLU A 176 11.36 12.07 -15.76
CA GLU A 176 12.73 12.45 -16.12
C GLU A 176 12.78 13.76 -16.89
N GLN A 177 11.86 13.96 -17.85
CA GLN A 177 11.83 15.18 -18.68
C GLN A 177 11.13 16.36 -18.00
N GLN A 178 10.55 16.16 -16.83
CA GLN A 178 9.86 17.18 -16.04
C GLN A 178 8.84 17.98 -16.87
N ARG A 179 8.00 17.26 -17.63
CA ARG A 179 6.96 17.87 -18.48
C ARG A 179 5.69 17.06 -18.54
N TRP A 180 4.59 17.76 -18.80
CA TRP A 180 3.32 17.15 -19.14
C TRP A 180 3.32 16.63 -20.58
N LEU A 181 2.72 15.49 -20.78
CA LEU A 181 2.44 14.89 -22.08
C LEU A 181 0.98 14.49 -22.16
N HIS A 182 0.40 14.58 -23.35
CA HIS A 182 -0.89 13.98 -23.62
C HIS A 182 -0.72 12.46 -23.77
N LEU A 183 -1.70 11.69 -23.33
CA LEU A 183 -1.58 10.22 -23.31
C LEU A 183 -1.41 9.61 -24.72
N ASN A 184 -2.00 10.20 -25.76
CA ASN A 184 -1.84 9.75 -27.14
C ASN A 184 -0.39 9.88 -27.65
N THR A 185 0.39 10.80 -27.12
CA THR A 185 1.83 10.94 -27.45
C THR A 185 2.67 9.79 -26.88
N VAL A 186 2.18 9.10 -25.84
CA VAL A 186 2.93 8.08 -25.10
C VAL A 186 2.48 6.67 -25.44
N PHE A 187 1.19 6.47 -25.61
CA PHE A 187 0.60 5.17 -25.91
C PHE A 187 0.29 5.10 -27.40
N LEU A 188 0.70 4.00 -28.04
CA LEU A 188 0.38 3.73 -29.42
C LEU A 188 -1.14 3.59 -29.58
N GLY A 189 -1.75 4.61 -30.09
CA GLY A 189 -3.17 4.71 -30.43
C GLY A 189 -3.33 5.46 -31.75
N PRO A 190 -4.52 5.51 -32.32
CA PRO A 190 -4.76 6.38 -33.47
C PRO A 190 -4.42 7.83 -33.10
N ASP A 191 -3.79 8.55 -34.02
CA ASP A 191 -3.46 9.97 -33.89
C ASP A 191 -4.71 10.82 -34.05
N ASP A 192 -5.68 10.66 -33.16
CA ASP A 192 -6.86 11.51 -33.09
C ASP A 192 -6.94 12.19 -31.70
N ALA A 193 -7.67 13.29 -31.65
CA ALA A 193 -7.87 14.03 -30.40
C ALA A 193 -8.83 13.32 -29.43
N ASN A 194 -9.42 12.20 -29.82
CA ASN A 194 -10.38 11.48 -29.00
C ASN A 194 -9.70 10.57 -27.98
N TRP A 195 -9.07 11.15 -26.97
CA TRP A 195 -8.43 10.42 -25.88
C TRP A 195 -9.38 9.50 -25.10
N HIS A 196 -10.70 9.76 -25.18
CA HIS A 196 -11.71 8.94 -24.50
C HIS A 196 -11.78 7.53 -25.07
N ALA A 197 -11.51 7.36 -26.36
CA ALA A 197 -11.45 6.04 -26.99
C ALA A 197 -10.29 5.18 -26.41
N HIS A 198 -9.30 5.85 -25.84
CA HIS A 198 -8.10 5.21 -25.27
C HIS A 198 -8.04 5.34 -23.75
N ALA A 199 -9.03 5.97 -23.12
CA ALA A 199 -9.09 6.12 -21.68
C ALA A 199 -9.20 4.74 -21.02
N ALA A 200 -8.16 4.34 -20.32
CA ALA A 200 -8.17 3.09 -19.57
C ALA A 200 -8.89 3.29 -18.23
N THR A 201 -9.74 2.35 -17.90
CA THR A 201 -10.28 2.20 -16.55
C THR A 201 -9.29 1.40 -15.71
N TRP A 202 -8.85 1.96 -14.59
CA TRP A 202 -7.88 1.30 -13.70
C TRP A 202 -8.38 -0.06 -13.23
N ASN A 203 -9.67 -0.15 -12.93
CA ASN A 203 -10.33 -1.35 -12.41
C ASN A 203 -10.21 -2.58 -13.33
N GLU A 204 -10.08 -2.39 -14.65
CA GLU A 204 -9.98 -3.50 -15.61
C GLU A 204 -8.60 -3.65 -16.26
N ASN A 205 -7.70 -2.67 -16.04
CA ASN A 205 -6.39 -2.68 -16.68
C ASN A 205 -5.24 -2.64 -15.67
N CYS A 206 -5.08 -1.50 -15.00
CA CYS A 206 -3.91 -1.23 -14.17
C CYS A 206 -3.92 -2.02 -12.85
N ILE A 207 -5.11 -2.34 -12.34
CA ILE A 207 -5.31 -2.99 -11.05
C ILE A 207 -4.48 -4.27 -10.90
N PHE A 208 -4.39 -5.05 -11.96
CA PHE A 208 -3.79 -6.38 -11.92
C PHE A 208 -2.28 -6.41 -11.67
N CYS A 209 -1.53 -5.49 -12.29
CA CYS A 209 -0.08 -5.48 -12.23
C CYS A 209 0.48 -4.40 -11.32
N HIS A 210 -0.37 -3.49 -10.84
CA HIS A 210 0.05 -2.31 -10.12
C HIS A 210 -0.43 -2.30 -8.66
N ASN A 211 -0.99 -3.43 -8.19
CA ASN A 211 -1.50 -3.57 -6.83
C ASN A 211 -1.28 -4.98 -6.28
N THR A 212 -1.46 -5.12 -4.98
CA THR A 212 -1.33 -6.39 -4.25
C THR A 212 -2.70 -7.06 -4.14
N ALA A 213 -2.77 -8.34 -4.49
CA ALA A 213 -3.99 -9.16 -4.46
C ALA A 213 -5.21 -8.45 -5.11
N PRO A 214 -5.13 -8.10 -6.39
CA PRO A 214 -6.18 -7.36 -7.05
C PRO A 214 -7.42 -8.21 -7.32
N GLU A 215 -8.58 -7.67 -7.00
CA GLU A 215 -9.88 -8.23 -7.35
C GLU A 215 -10.73 -7.17 -8.08
N PRO A 216 -10.80 -7.19 -9.41
CA PRO A 216 -11.55 -6.20 -10.19
C PRO A 216 -13.04 -6.24 -9.94
N ARG A 217 -13.63 -7.43 -9.72
CA ARG A 217 -15.06 -7.68 -9.47
C ARG A 217 -15.98 -6.91 -10.43
N ALA A 218 -15.78 -7.10 -11.73
CA ALA A 218 -16.68 -6.53 -12.73
C ALA A 218 -18.08 -7.12 -12.60
N ARG A 219 -19.11 -6.26 -12.53
CA ARG A 219 -20.50 -6.66 -12.29
C ARG A 219 -21.38 -6.68 -13.54
N ASN A 220 -20.89 -6.36 -14.71
CA ASN A 220 -21.72 -6.17 -15.90
C ASN A 220 -21.91 -7.40 -16.76
N ASN A 221 -22.19 -8.51 -16.16
CA ASN A 221 -22.56 -9.72 -16.90
C ASN A 221 -23.98 -9.59 -17.46
N GLY A 222 -24.13 -9.02 -18.64
CA GLY A 222 -25.43 -8.88 -19.31
C GLY A 222 -25.94 -7.44 -19.52
N ALA A 223 -25.09 -6.45 -19.31
CA ALA A 223 -25.43 -5.07 -19.59
C ALA A 223 -25.82 -4.87 -21.07
N ARG A 224 -26.78 -3.98 -21.29
CA ARG A 224 -27.16 -3.52 -22.64
C ARG A 224 -25.90 -3.03 -23.37
N ALA A 225 -25.83 -3.28 -24.67
CA ALA A 225 -24.77 -2.78 -25.52
C ALA A 225 -24.61 -1.26 -25.30
N GLY A 226 -23.37 -0.82 -24.95
CA GLY A 226 -23.04 0.57 -24.65
C GLY A 226 -23.09 0.99 -23.19
N ALA A 227 -23.51 0.13 -22.26
CA ALA A 227 -23.41 0.42 -20.83
C ALA A 227 -21.96 0.35 -20.37
N LEU A 228 -21.53 1.33 -19.57
CA LEU A 228 -20.19 1.34 -18.98
C LEU A 228 -20.06 0.24 -17.92
N PRO A 229 -18.92 -0.46 -17.87
CA PRO A 229 -18.68 -1.49 -16.88
C PRO A 229 -18.77 -0.93 -15.45
N GLN A 230 -19.37 -1.72 -14.55
CA GLN A 230 -19.44 -1.45 -13.13
C GLN A 230 -18.45 -2.34 -12.39
N PHE A 231 -17.89 -1.86 -11.29
CA PHE A 231 -16.84 -2.54 -10.56
C PHE A 231 -17.08 -2.47 -9.06
N ASP A 232 -16.71 -3.53 -8.40
CA ASP A 232 -16.67 -3.66 -6.94
C ASP A 232 -15.24 -3.99 -6.52
N SER A 233 -14.30 -3.25 -7.11
CA SER A 233 -12.88 -3.59 -7.06
C SER A 233 -12.29 -3.47 -5.68
N GLU A 234 -11.47 -4.45 -5.31
CA GLU A 234 -10.72 -4.48 -4.07
C GLU A 234 -9.25 -4.83 -4.34
N VAL A 235 -8.37 -4.39 -3.45
CA VAL A 235 -6.96 -4.77 -3.39
C VAL A 235 -6.56 -4.97 -1.93
N ALA A 236 -5.61 -5.83 -1.64
CA ALA A 236 -5.09 -5.95 -0.28
C ALA A 236 -4.22 -4.76 0.12
N GLU A 237 -3.51 -4.17 -0.86
CA GLU A 237 -2.71 -2.97 -0.69
C GLU A 237 -2.49 -2.26 -2.04
N LEU A 238 -2.48 -0.93 -2.04
CA LEU A 238 -2.10 -0.15 -3.22
C LEU A 238 -0.59 -0.28 -3.45
N GLY A 239 -0.19 -0.45 -4.72
CA GLY A 239 1.18 -0.76 -5.08
C GLY A 239 1.52 -2.25 -4.89
N ILE A 240 2.74 -2.60 -5.25
CA ILE A 240 3.25 -3.97 -5.15
C ILE A 240 3.94 -4.13 -3.80
N SER A 241 3.22 -4.74 -2.85
CA SER A 241 3.71 -4.93 -1.48
C SER A 241 4.48 -6.23 -1.30
N CYS A 242 4.92 -6.48 -0.06
CA CYS A 242 5.62 -7.69 0.33
C CYS A 242 4.84 -8.94 -0.09
N GLU A 243 3.53 -8.94 0.13
CA GLU A 243 2.65 -10.08 -0.11
C GLU A 243 2.42 -10.40 -1.59
N SER A 244 2.73 -9.47 -2.50
CA SER A 244 2.72 -9.77 -3.95
C SER A 244 3.79 -10.79 -4.36
N CYS A 245 4.91 -10.83 -3.64
CA CYS A 245 6.01 -11.75 -3.89
C CYS A 245 6.04 -12.91 -2.90
N HIS A 246 5.65 -12.66 -1.66
CA HIS A 246 5.74 -13.63 -0.57
C HIS A 246 4.44 -14.38 -0.28
N GLY A 247 3.32 -13.96 -0.87
CA GLY A 247 1.98 -14.49 -0.59
C GLY A 247 1.39 -13.93 0.71
N PRO A 248 0.15 -14.35 1.04
CA PRO A 248 -0.57 -13.88 2.23
C PRO A 248 0.19 -14.15 3.53
N GLY A 249 0.38 -13.11 4.36
CA GLY A 249 1.25 -13.14 5.52
C GLY A 249 0.60 -13.44 6.85
N ALA A 250 -0.73 -13.60 6.93
CA ALA A 250 -1.45 -13.71 8.21
C ALA A 250 -0.99 -14.91 9.05
N GLU A 251 -0.83 -16.05 8.45
CA GLU A 251 -0.40 -17.27 9.15
C GLU A 251 1.04 -17.15 9.65
N HIS A 252 1.94 -16.64 8.79
CA HIS A 252 3.32 -16.35 9.15
C HIS A 252 3.40 -15.34 10.31
N ALA A 253 2.71 -14.21 10.21
CA ALA A 253 2.71 -13.18 11.24
C ALA A 253 2.20 -13.73 12.57
N ARG A 254 1.09 -14.48 12.57
CA ARG A 254 0.53 -15.08 13.78
C ARG A 254 1.49 -16.08 14.42
N ALA A 255 2.13 -16.95 13.65
CA ALA A 255 3.06 -17.95 14.16
C ALA A 255 4.28 -17.30 14.83
N HIS A 256 4.71 -16.12 14.37
CA HIS A 256 5.88 -15.40 14.88
C HIS A 256 5.55 -14.25 15.85
N GLN A 257 4.32 -14.15 16.36
CA GLN A 257 3.97 -13.13 17.37
C GLN A 257 4.75 -13.29 18.68
N SER A 258 4.99 -14.54 19.12
CA SER A 258 5.76 -14.81 20.33
C SER A 258 7.26 -14.55 20.11
N PRO A 259 7.91 -13.73 20.97
CA PRO A 259 9.37 -13.55 20.93
C PRO A 259 10.14 -14.85 21.09
N LEU A 260 9.62 -15.78 21.89
CA LEU A 260 10.25 -17.10 22.09
C LEU A 260 10.24 -17.92 20.79
N VAL A 261 9.10 -17.94 20.08
CA VAL A 261 8.99 -18.65 18.80
C VAL A 261 9.93 -18.04 17.76
N ARG A 262 10.10 -16.71 17.75
CA ARG A 262 11.08 -16.03 16.87
C ARG A 262 12.52 -16.45 17.16
N TYR A 263 12.86 -16.72 18.43
CA TYR A 263 14.20 -17.10 18.83
C TYR A 263 14.52 -18.58 18.57
N VAL A 264 13.59 -19.49 18.89
CA VAL A 264 13.79 -20.95 18.71
C VAL A 264 13.40 -21.46 17.32
N GLY A 265 12.83 -20.61 16.49
CA GLY A 265 12.28 -20.97 15.19
C GLY A 265 10.84 -21.47 15.29
N ALA A 266 9.99 -20.98 14.42
CA ALA A 266 8.68 -21.58 14.19
C ALA A 266 8.92 -22.80 13.29
N GLY A 267 8.40 -23.96 13.66
CA GLY A 267 8.56 -25.19 12.89
C GLY A 267 8.15 -25.03 11.41
N ASP A 268 8.51 -25.98 10.58
CA ASP A 268 8.43 -25.95 9.10
C ASP A 268 7.12 -25.42 8.50
N GLY A 269 5.98 -25.54 9.21
CA GLY A 269 4.68 -25.05 8.75
C GLY A 269 4.58 -23.52 8.67
N ALA A 270 5.18 -22.80 9.61
CA ALA A 270 5.12 -21.33 9.65
C ALA A 270 6.07 -20.68 8.64
N GLU A 271 7.22 -21.32 8.35
CA GLU A 271 8.09 -20.90 7.24
C GLU A 271 7.46 -21.16 5.87
N ALA A 272 6.61 -22.18 5.76
CA ALA A 272 5.91 -22.50 4.51
C ALA A 272 4.81 -21.50 4.18
N ALA A 273 4.26 -20.75 5.16
CA ALA A 273 3.16 -19.81 4.96
C ALA A 273 3.59 -18.57 4.17
N ALA A 274 4.76 -17.97 4.49
CA ALA A 274 5.35 -16.91 3.69
C ALA A 274 6.42 -17.48 2.75
N LYS A 275 6.19 -17.38 1.45
CA LYS A 275 7.10 -17.94 0.45
C LYS A 275 8.33 -17.05 0.29
N ASN A 276 9.50 -17.65 0.26
CA ASN A 276 10.73 -16.92 -0.10
C ASN A 276 11.15 -17.27 -1.54
N PRO A 277 10.98 -16.35 -2.49
CA PRO A 277 11.32 -16.61 -3.89
C PRO A 277 12.77 -17.03 -4.13
N SER A 278 13.71 -16.64 -3.26
CA SER A 278 15.12 -17.04 -3.38
C SER A 278 15.36 -18.53 -3.12
N ARG A 279 14.39 -19.21 -2.51
CA ARG A 279 14.44 -20.67 -2.25
C ARG A 279 13.71 -21.49 -3.32
N PHE A 280 13.16 -20.82 -4.34
CA PHE A 280 12.49 -21.50 -5.44
C PHE A 280 13.51 -21.94 -6.52
N ASP A 281 13.12 -22.95 -7.28
CA ASP A 281 13.76 -23.20 -8.57
C ASP A 281 13.61 -21.99 -9.51
N GLN A 282 14.41 -21.93 -10.56
CA GLN A 282 14.45 -20.79 -11.47
C GLN A 282 13.08 -20.50 -12.11
N GLU A 283 12.34 -21.53 -12.53
CA GLU A 283 11.05 -21.37 -13.18
C GLU A 283 10.03 -20.73 -12.24
N ARG A 284 9.96 -21.18 -11.01
CA ARG A 284 9.06 -20.61 -9.98
C ARG A 284 9.47 -19.21 -9.55
N ALA A 285 10.77 -18.97 -9.36
CA ALA A 285 11.28 -17.65 -9.00
C ALA A 285 10.95 -16.60 -10.08
N VAL A 286 11.16 -16.94 -11.35
CA VAL A 286 10.82 -16.06 -12.49
C VAL A 286 9.31 -15.87 -12.60
N SER A 287 8.50 -16.90 -12.30
CA SER A 287 7.03 -16.81 -12.36
C SER A 287 6.47 -15.79 -11.38
N VAL A 288 7.14 -15.56 -10.24
CA VAL A 288 6.75 -14.48 -9.30
C VAL A 288 6.83 -13.11 -9.99
N CYS A 289 7.88 -12.85 -10.76
CA CYS A 289 7.99 -11.61 -11.54
C CYS A 289 7.06 -11.62 -12.76
N GLY A 290 6.94 -12.76 -13.42
CA GLY A 290 6.13 -12.99 -14.61
C GLY A 290 4.64 -12.74 -14.44
N GLN A 291 4.14 -12.74 -13.21
CA GLN A 291 2.74 -12.36 -12.94
C GLN A 291 2.40 -10.92 -13.42
N CYS A 292 3.39 -10.03 -13.47
CA CYS A 292 3.26 -8.65 -13.94
C CYS A 292 4.21 -8.34 -15.11
N HIS A 293 5.44 -8.90 -15.09
CA HIS A 293 6.47 -8.67 -16.08
C HIS A 293 6.50 -9.82 -17.10
N GLY A 294 5.77 -9.67 -18.19
CA GLY A 294 5.76 -10.66 -19.27
C GLY A 294 4.75 -10.31 -20.36
N ALA A 295 4.93 -10.88 -21.55
CA ALA A 295 3.93 -10.79 -22.59
C ALA A 295 2.66 -11.56 -22.15
N ARG A 296 1.53 -10.88 -22.17
CA ARG A 296 0.23 -11.45 -21.83
C ARG A 296 -0.62 -11.43 -23.08
N LEU A 297 -0.87 -12.60 -23.61
CA LEU A 297 -1.83 -12.76 -24.68
C LEU A 297 -3.19 -13.08 -24.08
N PRO A 298 -4.26 -12.40 -24.51
CA PRO A 298 -5.60 -12.74 -24.12
C PRO A 298 -5.87 -14.22 -24.48
N ASN A 299 -6.21 -15.01 -23.49
CA ASN A 299 -6.77 -16.32 -23.76
C ASN A 299 -8.30 -16.16 -23.72
N PRO A 300 -9.00 -16.25 -24.85
CA PRO A 300 -10.44 -16.04 -24.91
C PRO A 300 -11.24 -17.08 -24.08
N LEU A 301 -10.60 -18.17 -23.70
CA LEU A 301 -11.19 -19.25 -22.89
C LEU A 301 -10.80 -19.16 -21.42
N ALA A 302 -9.82 -18.32 -21.05
CA ALA A 302 -9.42 -18.14 -19.65
C ALA A 302 -10.21 -17.00 -19.04
N ARG A 303 -10.77 -17.21 -17.88
CA ARG A 303 -11.32 -16.13 -17.07
C ARG A 303 -10.17 -15.20 -16.70
N VAL A 304 -10.41 -13.89 -16.68
CA VAL A 304 -9.43 -12.86 -16.29
C VAL A 304 -8.72 -13.21 -14.97
N ARG A 305 -9.41 -13.82 -14.04
CA ARG A 305 -8.88 -14.36 -12.79
C ARG A 305 -7.74 -15.38 -12.98
N ASP A 306 -7.77 -16.18 -14.04
CA ASP A 306 -6.77 -17.24 -14.27
C ASP A 306 -5.48 -16.69 -14.88
N TRP A 307 -5.52 -15.44 -15.35
CA TRP A 307 -4.36 -14.77 -15.96
C TRP A 307 -3.39 -14.21 -14.92
N PHE A 308 -3.90 -13.82 -13.75
CA PHE A 308 -3.21 -13.01 -12.78
C PHE A 308 -2.82 -13.75 -11.49
N HIS A 309 -3.27 -14.97 -11.35
CA HIS A 309 -2.81 -15.82 -10.28
C HIS A 309 -1.79 -16.82 -10.85
N PRO A 310 -0.48 -16.55 -10.76
CA PRO A 310 0.46 -17.62 -10.83
C PRO A 310 0.06 -18.55 -9.68
N ARG A 311 -0.45 -19.71 -10.02
CA ARG A 311 -0.76 -20.71 -9.00
C ARG A 311 0.53 -20.94 -8.24
N ALA A 312 0.63 -20.43 -7.03
CA ALA A 312 1.66 -20.81 -6.07
C ALA A 312 1.50 -22.28 -5.63
N GLY A 313 0.89 -23.08 -6.51
CA GLY A 313 0.69 -24.51 -6.37
C GLY A 313 1.83 -25.28 -7.04
N PRO A 314 2.01 -26.58 -6.70
CA PRO A 314 3.01 -27.40 -7.34
C PRO A 314 2.82 -27.37 -8.86
N ALA A 315 3.92 -27.17 -9.58
CA ALA A 315 3.94 -27.20 -11.04
C ALA A 315 3.16 -28.46 -11.51
N ARG A 316 2.11 -28.24 -12.32
CA ARG A 316 1.46 -29.39 -12.96
C ARG A 316 2.52 -30.05 -13.81
N ARG A 317 2.95 -31.25 -13.40
CA ARG A 317 3.78 -32.11 -14.26
C ARG A 317 3.02 -32.23 -15.57
N ARG A 318 3.60 -31.71 -16.65
CA ARG A 318 3.16 -32.03 -18.01
C ARG A 318 3.35 -33.57 -18.16
N ARG A 319 2.28 -34.26 -18.41
CA ARG A 319 2.33 -35.64 -18.93
C ARG A 319 2.56 -35.58 -20.43
#